data_54bfe4bca958cb9a8063cfbba94facab
#
_entry.id   54bfe4bca958cb9a8063cfbba94facab
#
_cell.length_a   1.000
_cell.length_b   1.000
_cell.length_c   1.000
_cell.angle_alpha   90.00
_cell.angle_beta   90.00
_cell.angle_gamma   90.00
#
_symmetry.space_group_name_H-M   'P 1'
#
loop_
_entity.id
_entity.type
_entity.pdbx_description
1 polymer ?
#
loop_
_entity_poly.entity_id
_entity_poly.type
_entity_poly.pdbx_seq_one_letter_code
_entity_poly.pdbx_strand_id
1 'polypeptide(L)'
;AVSFVLPYFFATFALYVIPKNMTYLDTDKQTQADLSITEGIYDEYPLYSLFSGTETKNGKRMMLDWITSPLNDISAIRKRQEAIAWKELPELPLDEEELDFIEYYLEYRDQIKRPNILVSLTSAFDRLLRHDAQRYIIRRGVTLIILLLNRLDTLRKNTLENAPLLLKELAQSIQDTIHGSELKEVIGLYKDKEKSPSNYTIDKYDYLFRCIHFELIRGLLSQIYMLDVCRTAQHVAINRGFCCCPEMTDTMDLSITGFVHPFTKEGRSNDWKMPNGNICILTGSNMAGKSTTLKAITIAVWLAHCGLPVPARSMICPVFDGIYTSINLPDSLRDGRSHFMAEILRIKEVLQKAKSGKRCLIILDEMFRGTNAQDAFEASVAVNELLKKYLHCSFLISTHILEYAKHFEKDSACSFD
;
A
#
# COMPACT_ATOMS: atom_id res chain seq x y z
N ALA A 1 -18.09 16.48 16.29
CA ALA A 1 -18.22 15.18 16.98
C ALA A 1 -17.76 14.00 16.13
N VAL A 2 -17.20 14.23 14.91
CA VAL A 2 -16.75 13.15 14.00
C VAL A 2 -15.22 12.95 14.07
N SER A 3 -14.51 13.79 14.80
CA SER A 3 -13.03 13.84 14.80
C SER A 3 -12.33 12.94 15.83
N PHE A 4 -13.05 12.21 16.70
CA PHE A 4 -12.43 11.45 17.80
C PHE A 4 -12.50 9.92 17.69
N VAL A 5 -13.13 9.36 16.64
CA VAL A 5 -13.30 7.90 16.49
C VAL A 5 -12.24 7.27 15.59
N LEU A 6 -11.63 8.06 14.69
CA LEU A 6 -10.61 7.57 13.74
C LEU A 6 -9.30 7.04 14.37
N PRO A 7 -8.72 7.66 15.45
CA PRO A 7 -7.43 7.18 15.97
C PRO A 7 -7.48 5.81 16.66
N TYR A 8 -8.63 5.43 17.24
CA TYR A 8 -8.78 4.15 17.94
C TYR A 8 -8.93 2.96 16.98
N PHE A 9 -9.49 3.18 15.79
CA PHE A 9 -9.66 2.15 14.77
C PHE A 9 -8.33 1.74 14.15
N PHE A 10 -7.45 2.72 13.89
CA PHE A 10 -6.09 2.48 13.34
C PHE A 10 -5.17 1.72 14.30
N ALA A 11 -5.26 1.98 15.60
CA ALA A 11 -4.40 1.34 16.59
C ALA A 11 -4.69 -0.16 16.75
N THR A 12 -5.94 -0.59 16.57
CA THR A 12 -6.34 -2.00 16.73
C THR A 12 -6.12 -2.83 15.47
N PHE A 13 -6.26 -2.22 14.28
CA PHE A 13 -6.03 -2.88 12.99
C PHE A 13 -4.54 -3.18 12.76
N ALA A 14 -3.65 -2.26 13.19
CA ALA A 14 -2.21 -2.40 13.08
C ALA A 14 -1.60 -3.51 13.95
N LEU A 15 -2.30 -3.97 14.98
CA LEU A 15 -1.76 -4.91 15.98
C LEU A 15 -1.65 -6.35 15.49
N TYR A 16 -2.36 -6.76 14.42
CA TYR A 16 -2.41 -8.17 14.01
C TYR A 16 -1.71 -8.50 12.69
N VAL A 17 -1.45 -7.51 11.82
CA VAL A 17 -0.89 -7.76 10.47
C VAL A 17 0.41 -7.03 10.22
N ILE A 18 0.69 -5.94 10.96
CA ILE A 18 1.93 -5.18 10.79
C ILE A 18 2.90 -5.62 11.90
N PRO A 19 4.05 -6.25 11.57
CA PRO A 19 5.10 -6.50 12.57
C PRO A 19 5.44 -5.19 13.27
N LYS A 20 5.52 -5.23 14.61
CA LYS A 20 5.82 -4.06 15.47
C LYS A 20 7.10 -3.30 15.12
N ASN A 21 7.92 -3.84 14.22
CA ASN A 21 9.24 -3.32 13.82
C ASN A 21 9.32 -2.97 12.32
N MET A 22 8.20 -2.78 11.60
CA MET A 22 8.28 -2.31 10.21
C MET A 22 8.82 -0.89 10.18
N THR A 23 9.83 -0.69 9.35
CA THR A 23 10.37 0.63 9.06
C THR A 23 9.82 1.12 7.72
N TYR A 24 9.45 2.39 7.68
CA TYR A 24 8.82 3.01 6.52
C TYR A 24 9.76 3.98 5.84
N LEU A 25 9.61 4.10 4.55
CA LEU A 25 10.27 5.10 3.73
C LEU A 25 9.80 6.50 4.15
N ASP A 26 10.76 7.41 4.38
CA ASP A 26 10.47 8.80 4.74
C ASP A 26 10.03 9.58 3.49
N THR A 27 8.95 10.34 3.62
CA THR A 27 8.38 11.15 2.53
C THR A 27 7.60 12.32 3.10
N ASP A 28 7.20 13.26 2.23
CA ASP A 28 6.41 14.42 2.60
C ASP A 28 5.15 14.57 1.75
N LYS A 29 4.27 15.49 2.18
CA LYS A 29 2.99 15.76 1.50
C LYS A 29 3.17 16.25 0.07
N GLN A 30 4.23 17.02 -0.20
CA GLN A 30 4.52 17.51 -1.55
C GLN A 30 4.84 16.33 -2.49
N THR A 31 5.66 15.39 -2.05
CA THR A 31 5.98 14.18 -2.82
C THR A 31 4.74 13.34 -3.10
N GLN A 32 3.87 13.15 -2.10
CA GLN A 32 2.62 12.42 -2.30
C GLN A 32 1.68 13.13 -3.29
N ALA A 33 1.62 14.46 -3.24
CA ALA A 33 0.86 15.26 -4.19
C ALA A 33 1.46 15.19 -5.60
N ASP A 34 2.78 15.39 -5.75
CA ASP A 34 3.47 15.33 -7.05
C ASP A 34 3.28 14.00 -7.77
N LEU A 35 3.21 12.89 -7.02
CA LEU A 35 2.96 11.55 -7.53
C LEU A 35 1.48 11.18 -7.61
N SER A 36 0.58 12.09 -7.23
CA SER A 36 -0.87 11.86 -7.21
C SER A 36 -1.23 10.55 -6.49
N ILE A 37 -0.68 10.31 -5.28
CA ILE A 37 -0.82 9.02 -4.60
C ILE A 37 -2.29 8.71 -4.29
N THR A 38 -3.00 9.62 -3.62
CA THR A 38 -4.39 9.45 -3.17
C THR A 38 -5.38 10.34 -3.91
N GLU A 39 -4.91 11.50 -4.37
CA GLU A 39 -5.72 12.50 -5.07
C GLU A 39 -5.00 12.88 -6.36
N GLY A 40 -5.70 12.90 -7.47
CA GLY A 40 -5.16 13.36 -8.75
C GLY A 40 -5.03 14.88 -8.77
N ILE A 41 -3.95 15.41 -9.34
CA ILE A 41 -3.77 16.84 -9.63
C ILE A 41 -4.11 17.07 -11.10
N TYR A 42 -4.91 18.09 -11.43
CA TYR A 42 -5.22 18.49 -12.81
C TYR A 42 -5.68 17.35 -13.72
N ASP A 43 -6.77 16.64 -13.36
CA ASP A 43 -7.34 15.50 -14.10
C ASP A 43 -6.46 14.24 -14.17
N GLU A 44 -5.36 14.17 -13.41
CA GLU A 44 -4.58 12.93 -13.27
C GLU A 44 -5.35 11.91 -12.40
N TYR A 45 -5.32 10.64 -12.81
CA TYR A 45 -5.86 9.56 -11.99
C TYR A 45 -4.96 9.33 -10.77
N PRO A 46 -5.52 9.19 -9.56
CA PRO A 46 -4.71 8.87 -8.39
C PRO A 46 -4.05 7.49 -8.53
N LEU A 47 -2.81 7.37 -8.05
CA LEU A 47 -2.01 6.15 -8.20
C LEU A 47 -2.72 4.91 -7.63
N TYR A 48 -3.42 5.06 -6.50
CA TYR A 48 -4.16 3.95 -5.90
C TYR A 48 -5.26 3.39 -6.81
N SER A 49 -5.77 4.17 -7.78
CA SER A 49 -6.80 3.72 -8.71
C SER A 49 -6.34 2.56 -9.62
N LEU A 50 -5.02 2.36 -9.78
CA LEU A 50 -4.47 1.20 -10.47
C LEU A 50 -4.87 -0.11 -9.79
N PHE A 51 -5.04 -0.09 -8.47
CA PHE A 51 -5.30 -1.25 -7.63
C PHE A 51 -6.71 -1.21 -7.01
N SER A 52 -7.66 -0.54 -7.67
CA SER A 52 -9.04 -0.38 -7.18
C SER A 52 -9.91 -1.64 -7.29
N GLY A 53 -9.37 -2.75 -7.80
CA GLY A 53 -10.08 -4.01 -8.03
C GLY A 53 -10.19 -4.93 -6.80
N THR A 54 -9.89 -4.47 -5.60
CA THR A 54 -10.09 -5.25 -4.36
C THR A 54 -11.57 -5.58 -4.16
N GLU A 55 -11.84 -6.84 -3.83
CA GLU A 55 -13.20 -7.36 -3.70
C GLU A 55 -13.88 -6.92 -2.39
N THR A 56 -13.11 -6.57 -1.34
CA THR A 56 -13.63 -6.23 -0.02
C THR A 56 -13.38 -4.77 0.35
N LYS A 57 -14.27 -4.16 1.14
CA LYS A 57 -14.11 -2.77 1.62
C LYS A 57 -12.84 -2.55 2.45
N ASN A 58 -12.52 -3.51 3.32
CA ASN A 58 -11.33 -3.38 4.13
C ASN A 58 -10.08 -3.80 3.37
N GLY A 59 -10.18 -4.64 2.34
CA GLY A 59 -9.12 -4.84 1.35
C GLY A 59 -8.76 -3.54 0.62
N LYS A 60 -9.78 -2.73 0.22
CA LYS A 60 -9.56 -1.39 -0.36
C LYS A 60 -8.79 -0.47 0.60
N ARG A 61 -9.15 -0.46 1.88
CA ARG A 61 -8.44 0.33 2.91
C ARG A 61 -6.99 -0.17 3.08
N MET A 62 -6.80 -1.48 3.19
CA MET A 62 -5.47 -2.08 3.31
C MET A 62 -4.60 -1.81 2.08
N MET A 63 -5.15 -1.87 0.87
CA MET A 63 -4.44 -1.48 -0.34
C MET A 63 -4.01 -0.02 -0.30
N LEU A 64 -4.90 0.88 0.14
CA LEU A 64 -4.57 2.29 0.32
C LEU A 64 -3.45 2.48 1.34
N ASP A 65 -3.50 1.77 2.47
CA ASP A 65 -2.45 1.81 3.50
C ASP A 65 -1.10 1.31 2.93
N TRP A 66 -1.10 0.25 2.11
CA TRP A 66 0.12 -0.23 1.47
C TRP A 66 0.72 0.80 0.51
N ILE A 67 -0.11 1.48 -0.27
CA ILE A 67 0.33 2.49 -1.24
C ILE A 67 0.80 3.77 -0.57
N THR A 68 0.15 4.18 0.52
CA THR A 68 0.50 5.43 1.24
C THR A 68 1.65 5.27 2.23
N SER A 69 2.01 4.03 2.57
CA SER A 69 3.04 3.70 3.55
C SER A 69 4.09 2.76 2.96
N PRO A 70 4.91 3.23 1.99
CA PRO A 70 5.97 2.43 1.40
C PRO A 70 7.01 2.03 2.45
N LEU A 71 7.62 0.86 2.27
CA LEU A 71 8.56 0.25 3.20
C LEU A 71 10.00 0.58 2.85
N ASN A 72 10.91 0.55 3.84
CA ASN A 72 12.35 0.57 3.62
C ASN A 72 13.05 -0.68 4.20
N ASP A 73 12.30 -1.75 4.41
CA ASP A 73 12.82 -3.07 4.80
C ASP A 73 12.75 -4.04 3.62
N ILE A 74 13.92 -4.45 3.12
CA ILE A 74 14.03 -5.34 1.95
C ILE A 74 13.34 -6.69 2.17
N SER A 75 13.38 -7.23 3.38
CA SER A 75 12.75 -8.51 3.72
C SER A 75 11.22 -8.41 3.65
N ALA A 76 10.66 -7.34 4.23
CA ALA A 76 9.23 -7.10 4.21
C ALA A 76 8.71 -6.82 2.79
N ILE A 77 9.48 -6.07 1.98
CA ILE A 77 9.15 -5.81 0.56
C ILE A 77 9.14 -7.13 -0.22
N ARG A 78 10.19 -7.94 -0.12
CA ARG A 78 10.30 -9.24 -0.81
C ARG A 78 9.18 -10.20 -0.45
N LYS A 79 8.81 -10.28 0.83
CA LYS A 79 7.68 -11.09 1.28
C LYS A 79 6.37 -10.75 0.55
N ARG A 80 6.08 -9.45 0.36
CA ARG A 80 4.90 -9.01 -0.40
C ARG A 80 5.01 -9.38 -1.87
N GLN A 81 6.15 -9.10 -2.51
CA GLN A 81 6.41 -9.39 -3.91
C GLN A 81 6.29 -10.88 -4.23
N GLU A 82 6.92 -11.74 -3.43
CA GLU A 82 6.87 -13.19 -3.60
C GLU A 82 5.44 -13.73 -3.47
N ALA A 83 4.66 -13.22 -2.51
CA ALA A 83 3.27 -13.61 -2.35
C ALA A 83 2.42 -13.18 -3.55
N ILE A 84 2.59 -11.95 -4.05
CA ILE A 84 1.86 -11.44 -5.23
C ILE A 84 2.24 -12.22 -6.49
N ALA A 85 3.51 -12.59 -6.66
CA ALA A 85 3.98 -13.35 -7.82
C ALA A 85 3.59 -14.84 -7.79
N TRP A 86 3.09 -15.33 -6.67
CA TRP A 86 2.74 -16.74 -6.51
C TRP A 86 1.51 -17.11 -7.35
N LYS A 87 1.68 -18.06 -8.28
CA LYS A 87 0.63 -18.42 -9.25
C LYS A 87 -0.61 -19.07 -8.64
N GLU A 88 -0.43 -19.74 -7.50
CA GLU A 88 -1.48 -20.49 -6.81
C GLU A 88 -2.04 -19.73 -5.62
N LEU A 89 -2.24 -18.40 -5.77
CA LEU A 89 -2.90 -17.61 -4.71
C LEU A 89 -4.29 -18.18 -4.43
N PRO A 90 -4.61 -18.48 -3.16
CA PRO A 90 -5.92 -18.99 -2.79
C PRO A 90 -7.04 -18.01 -3.15
N GLU A 91 -8.22 -18.54 -3.44
CA GLU A 91 -9.43 -17.73 -3.54
C GLU A 91 -9.88 -17.23 -2.17
N LEU A 92 -10.64 -16.13 -2.17
CA LEU A 92 -11.24 -15.64 -0.93
C LEU A 92 -12.22 -16.67 -0.36
N PRO A 93 -12.23 -16.86 0.95
CA PRO A 93 -13.09 -17.88 1.57
C PRO A 93 -14.58 -17.56 1.52
N LEU A 94 -14.94 -16.28 1.38
CA LEU A 94 -16.30 -15.77 1.29
C LEU A 94 -16.35 -14.60 0.28
N ASP A 95 -17.54 -14.29 -0.23
CA ASP A 95 -17.76 -13.13 -1.09
C ASP A 95 -17.82 -11.81 -0.29
N GLU A 96 -17.84 -10.66 -1.01
CA GLU A 96 -17.87 -9.31 -0.42
C GLU A 96 -19.09 -9.14 0.52
N GLU A 97 -20.28 -9.57 0.10
CA GLU A 97 -21.50 -9.39 0.89
C GLU A 97 -21.48 -10.22 2.17
N GLU A 98 -20.95 -11.44 2.11
CA GLU A 98 -20.79 -12.34 3.26
C GLU A 98 -19.79 -11.77 4.28
N LEU A 99 -18.64 -11.24 3.80
CA LEU A 99 -17.62 -10.62 4.65
C LEU A 99 -18.10 -9.30 5.28
N ASP A 100 -18.74 -8.43 4.49
CA ASP A 100 -19.36 -7.18 4.98
C ASP A 100 -20.42 -7.49 6.05
N PHE A 101 -21.20 -8.56 5.86
CA PHE A 101 -22.20 -8.95 6.85
C PHE A 101 -21.57 -9.45 8.15
N ILE A 102 -20.46 -10.16 8.09
CA ILE A 102 -19.71 -10.59 9.29
C ILE A 102 -19.22 -9.35 10.07
N GLU A 103 -18.66 -8.35 9.38
CA GLU A 103 -18.23 -7.10 10.03
C GLU A 103 -19.40 -6.37 10.70
N TYR A 104 -20.48 -6.19 9.95
CA TYR A 104 -21.70 -5.59 10.48
C TYR A 104 -22.20 -6.33 11.71
N TYR A 105 -22.23 -7.67 11.68
CA TYR A 105 -22.65 -8.51 12.80
C TYR A 105 -21.71 -8.38 14.02
N LEU A 106 -20.40 -8.34 13.82
CA LEU A 106 -19.42 -8.19 14.89
C LEU A 106 -19.55 -6.82 15.59
N GLU A 107 -19.91 -5.77 14.85
CA GLU A 107 -20.12 -4.41 15.39
C GLU A 107 -21.54 -4.19 15.94
N TYR A 108 -22.45 -5.13 15.73
CA TYR A 108 -23.84 -5.00 16.12
C TYR A 108 -24.00 -4.96 17.64
N ARG A 109 -24.39 -3.79 18.18
CA ARG A 109 -24.39 -3.45 19.62
C ARG A 109 -25.63 -3.91 20.39
N ASP A 110 -26.26 -5.00 20.04
CA ASP A 110 -27.37 -5.53 20.83
C ASP A 110 -26.87 -6.29 22.07
N GLN A 111 -27.77 -6.42 23.11
CA GLN A 111 -27.41 -7.14 24.34
C GLN A 111 -27.02 -8.58 24.04
N ILE A 112 -25.76 -8.91 24.28
CA ILE A 112 -25.25 -10.27 24.16
C ILE A 112 -25.62 -11.05 25.43
N LYS A 113 -26.39 -12.10 25.27
CA LYS A 113 -26.82 -12.95 26.39
C LYS A 113 -25.78 -14.04 26.64
N ARG A 114 -25.39 -14.20 27.93
CA ARG A 114 -24.64 -15.40 28.32
C ARG A 114 -25.51 -16.64 28.11
N PRO A 115 -24.98 -17.70 27.49
CA PRO A 115 -25.73 -18.93 27.27
C PRO A 115 -26.10 -19.55 28.65
N ASN A 116 -27.40 -19.61 28.93
CA ASN A 116 -27.91 -20.27 30.13
C ASN A 116 -29.06 -21.20 29.70
N ILE A 117 -28.92 -22.50 29.98
CA ILE A 117 -29.86 -23.54 29.55
C ILE A 117 -31.28 -23.25 30.10
N LEU A 118 -31.39 -22.71 31.32
CA LEU A 118 -32.68 -22.35 31.94
C LEU A 118 -33.36 -21.17 31.25
N VAL A 119 -32.57 -20.19 30.76
CA VAL A 119 -33.08 -19.00 30.01
C VAL A 119 -33.53 -19.41 28.61
N SER A 120 -32.90 -20.41 28.01
CA SER A 120 -33.31 -20.93 26.69
C SER A 120 -34.71 -21.56 26.71
N LEU A 121 -35.14 -22.11 27.84
CA LEU A 121 -36.47 -22.72 27.99
C LEU A 121 -37.55 -21.66 28.29
N THR A 122 -37.25 -20.62 29.09
CA THR A 122 -38.19 -19.53 29.42
C THR A 122 -38.31 -18.47 28.32
N SER A 123 -37.33 -18.35 27.46
CA SER A 123 -37.29 -17.39 26.37
C SER A 123 -38.28 -17.71 25.20
N ALA A 124 -39.10 -18.79 25.34
CA ALA A 124 -40.13 -19.06 24.34
C ALA A 124 -41.20 -17.94 24.29
N PHE A 125 -41.47 -17.25 25.39
CA PHE A 125 -42.43 -16.15 25.47
C PHE A 125 -41.83 -14.80 25.03
N ASP A 126 -40.57 -14.52 25.38
CA ASP A 126 -39.82 -13.37 24.90
C ASP A 126 -39.56 -13.42 23.35
N ARG A 127 -39.65 -14.63 22.79
CA ARG A 127 -39.44 -14.89 21.34
C ARG A 127 -40.55 -14.33 20.46
N LEU A 128 -41.75 -14.18 21.00
CA LEU A 128 -42.92 -13.60 20.28
C LEU A 128 -42.84 -12.05 20.16
N LEU A 129 -42.02 -11.40 21.01
CA LEU A 129 -41.96 -9.94 21.10
C LEU A 129 -40.68 -9.33 20.56
N ARG A 130 -39.68 -10.12 20.16
CA ARG A 130 -38.46 -9.59 19.54
C ARG A 130 -38.60 -9.50 18.04
N HIS A 131 -38.22 -8.35 17.51
CA HIS A 131 -38.17 -8.09 16.08
C HIS A 131 -37.43 -9.20 15.33
N ASP A 132 -38.07 -9.80 14.34
CA ASP A 132 -37.52 -10.87 13.48
C ASP A 132 -36.15 -10.48 12.85
N ALA A 133 -35.93 -9.17 12.63
CA ALA A 133 -34.70 -8.64 12.08
C ALA A 133 -33.45 -8.88 12.96
N GLN A 134 -33.55 -8.71 14.31
CA GLN A 134 -32.40 -8.93 15.22
C GLN A 134 -31.96 -10.39 15.22
N ARG A 135 -32.94 -11.30 15.26
CA ARG A 135 -32.65 -12.75 15.23
C ARG A 135 -32.04 -13.18 13.92
N TYR A 136 -32.48 -12.58 12.82
CA TYR A 136 -31.89 -12.81 11.50
C TYR A 136 -30.43 -12.41 11.47
N ILE A 137 -30.08 -11.19 11.95
CA ILE A 137 -28.69 -10.70 11.99
C ILE A 137 -27.79 -11.64 12.78
N ILE A 138 -28.19 -12.02 14.00
CA ILE A 138 -27.38 -12.90 14.86
C ILE A 138 -27.25 -14.29 14.23
N ARG A 139 -28.33 -14.89 13.76
CA ARG A 139 -28.31 -16.22 13.14
C ARG A 139 -27.41 -16.23 11.91
N ARG A 140 -27.59 -15.27 11.01
CA ARG A 140 -26.81 -15.17 9.77
C ARG A 140 -25.33 -14.92 10.08
N GLY A 141 -25.01 -14.00 10.99
CA GLY A 141 -23.65 -13.69 11.40
C GLY A 141 -22.93 -14.90 11.98
N VAL A 142 -23.56 -15.61 12.95
CA VAL A 142 -22.99 -16.84 13.52
C VAL A 142 -22.76 -17.91 12.42
N THR A 143 -23.74 -18.10 11.55
CA THR A 143 -23.62 -19.11 10.47
C THR A 143 -22.50 -18.77 9.49
N LEU A 144 -22.35 -17.49 9.12
CA LEU A 144 -21.27 -17.05 8.24
C LEU A 144 -19.89 -17.19 8.88
N ILE A 145 -19.73 -16.89 10.17
CA ILE A 145 -18.46 -17.11 10.87
C ILE A 145 -18.12 -18.59 10.95
N ILE A 146 -19.08 -19.47 11.22
CA ILE A 146 -18.86 -20.92 11.19
C ILE A 146 -18.39 -21.38 9.81
N LEU A 147 -19.01 -20.88 8.74
CA LEU A 147 -18.63 -21.18 7.38
C LEU A 147 -17.23 -20.67 7.08
N LEU A 148 -16.93 -19.42 7.46
CA LEU A 148 -15.61 -18.79 7.32
C LEU A 148 -14.52 -19.64 7.98
N LEU A 149 -14.69 -20.01 9.24
CA LEU A 149 -13.70 -20.81 9.99
C LEU A 149 -13.42 -22.17 9.31
N ASN A 150 -14.48 -22.86 8.83
CA ASN A 150 -14.32 -24.12 8.09
C ASN A 150 -13.55 -23.93 6.78
N ARG A 151 -13.83 -22.86 6.02
CA ARG A 151 -13.14 -22.57 4.77
C ARG A 151 -11.68 -22.16 5.02
N LEU A 152 -11.41 -21.37 6.06
CA LEU A 152 -10.04 -21.01 6.46
C LEU A 152 -9.22 -22.25 6.90
N ASP A 153 -9.83 -23.19 7.65
CA ASP A 153 -9.16 -24.42 8.01
C ASP A 153 -8.83 -25.30 6.78
N THR A 154 -9.69 -25.26 5.76
CA THR A 154 -9.44 -25.94 4.47
C THR A 154 -8.33 -25.23 3.68
N LEU A 155 -8.37 -23.89 3.59
CA LEU A 155 -7.35 -23.09 2.92
C LEU A 155 -5.97 -23.36 3.52
N ARG A 156 -5.85 -23.33 4.83
CA ARG A 156 -4.62 -23.64 5.56
C ARG A 156 -4.04 -25.02 5.19
N LYS A 157 -4.89 -26.05 5.10
CA LYS A 157 -4.47 -27.41 4.75
C LYS A 157 -3.97 -27.52 3.30
N ASN A 158 -4.50 -26.69 2.43
CA ASN A 158 -4.15 -26.67 1.01
C ASN A 158 -2.95 -25.77 0.70
N THR A 159 -2.44 -25.00 1.68
CA THR A 159 -1.24 -24.19 1.48
C THR A 159 -0.03 -25.10 1.30
N LEU A 160 0.59 -25.03 0.13
CA LEU A 160 1.68 -25.90 -0.27
C LEU A 160 2.96 -25.60 0.53
N GLU A 161 3.78 -26.64 0.74
CA GLU A 161 5.08 -26.52 1.42
C GLU A 161 6.01 -25.48 0.74
N ASN A 162 5.90 -25.34 -0.59
CA ASN A 162 6.70 -24.42 -1.39
C ASN A 162 6.09 -22.99 -1.49
N ALA A 163 4.98 -22.71 -0.79
CA ALA A 163 4.37 -21.38 -0.80
C ALA A 163 5.34 -20.30 -0.25
N PRO A 164 5.22 -19.05 -0.71
CA PRO A 164 5.98 -17.92 -0.18
C PRO A 164 5.80 -17.73 1.32
N LEU A 165 6.81 -17.14 1.96
CA LEU A 165 6.85 -16.98 3.42
C LEU A 165 5.60 -16.29 3.97
N LEU A 166 5.10 -15.24 3.30
CA LEU A 166 3.89 -14.53 3.72
C LEU A 166 2.67 -15.45 3.79
N LEU A 167 2.48 -16.33 2.81
CA LEU A 167 1.37 -17.28 2.78
C LEU A 167 1.53 -18.40 3.83
N LYS A 168 2.75 -18.82 4.11
CA LYS A 168 3.04 -19.77 5.20
C LYS A 168 2.75 -19.16 6.56
N GLU A 169 3.19 -17.90 6.79
CA GLU A 169 2.89 -17.15 8.02
C GLU A 169 1.37 -16.98 8.19
N LEU A 170 0.64 -16.70 7.12
CA LEU A 170 -0.81 -16.64 7.10
C LEU A 170 -1.45 -17.98 7.50
N ALA A 171 -1.05 -19.07 6.86
CA ALA A 171 -1.56 -20.42 7.16
C ALA A 171 -1.27 -20.83 8.61
N GLN A 172 -0.07 -20.53 9.11
CA GLN A 172 0.31 -20.80 10.50
C GLN A 172 -0.52 -19.98 11.48
N SER A 173 -0.71 -18.68 11.21
CA SER A 173 -1.54 -17.80 12.03
C SER A 173 -3.00 -18.25 12.09
N ILE A 174 -3.57 -18.69 10.96
CA ILE A 174 -4.91 -19.31 10.93
C ILE A 174 -4.95 -20.57 11.81
N GLN A 175 -3.93 -21.44 11.71
CA GLN A 175 -3.82 -22.62 12.54
C GLN A 175 -3.81 -22.29 14.02
N ASP A 176 -2.92 -21.39 14.43
CA ASP A 176 -2.75 -21.00 15.84
C ASP A 176 -4.02 -20.35 16.40
N THR A 177 -4.67 -19.52 15.60
CA THR A 177 -5.92 -18.86 16.00
C THR A 177 -7.06 -19.86 16.17
N ILE A 178 -7.28 -20.74 15.19
CA ILE A 178 -8.42 -21.66 15.21
C ILE A 178 -8.16 -22.80 16.19
N HIS A 179 -7.04 -23.50 16.08
CA HIS A 179 -6.76 -24.70 16.84
C HIS A 179 -6.16 -24.43 18.22
N GLY A 180 -5.59 -23.24 18.44
CA GLY A 180 -5.11 -22.75 19.75
C GLY A 180 -6.20 -22.17 20.64
N SER A 181 -7.45 -22.08 20.16
CA SER A 181 -8.58 -21.51 20.90
C SER A 181 -9.81 -22.42 20.88
N GLU A 182 -10.88 -22.00 21.55
CA GLU A 182 -12.19 -22.69 21.54
C GLU A 182 -12.85 -22.66 20.16
N LEU A 183 -12.35 -21.85 19.20
CA LEU A 183 -12.84 -21.84 17.82
C LEU A 183 -12.68 -23.20 17.12
N LYS A 184 -11.77 -24.06 17.59
CA LYS A 184 -11.63 -25.45 17.08
C LYS A 184 -12.92 -26.27 17.22
N GLU A 185 -13.76 -25.99 18.22
CA GLU A 185 -15.03 -26.70 18.44
C GLU A 185 -16.04 -26.46 17.30
N VAL A 186 -15.84 -25.36 16.55
CA VAL A 186 -16.71 -24.95 15.44
C VAL A 186 -16.36 -25.69 14.14
N ILE A 187 -15.11 -26.22 14.05
CA ILE A 187 -14.63 -26.89 12.85
C ILE A 187 -15.39 -28.22 12.64
N GLY A 188 -15.92 -28.34 11.44
CA GLY A 188 -16.76 -29.50 11.07
C GLY A 188 -18.26 -29.31 11.34
N LEU A 189 -18.66 -28.23 12.05
CA LEU A 189 -20.06 -27.89 12.19
C LEU A 189 -20.60 -27.30 10.89
N TYR A 190 -21.79 -27.73 10.51
CA TYR A 190 -22.56 -27.16 9.39
C TYR A 190 -21.74 -26.99 8.10
N LYS A 191 -20.99 -28.03 7.70
CA LYS A 191 -20.26 -28.06 6.42
C LYS A 191 -21.15 -27.79 5.22
N ASP A 192 -22.43 -28.17 5.33
CA ASP A 192 -23.45 -27.96 4.31
C ASP A 192 -24.46 -26.89 4.79
N LYS A 193 -24.82 -25.96 3.91
CA LYS A 193 -25.80 -24.89 4.15
C LYS A 193 -27.22 -25.40 4.57
N GLU A 194 -27.46 -26.69 4.48
CA GLU A 194 -28.79 -27.30 4.68
C GLU A 194 -29.24 -27.47 6.15
N LYS A 195 -28.34 -27.46 7.12
CA LYS A 195 -28.70 -27.60 8.53
C LYS A 195 -28.57 -26.29 9.29
N SER A 196 -29.70 -25.66 9.54
CA SER A 196 -29.75 -24.46 10.40
C SER A 196 -29.40 -24.82 11.86
N PRO A 197 -28.47 -24.08 12.50
CA PRO A 197 -28.13 -24.28 13.90
C PRO A 197 -29.34 -24.13 14.84
N SER A 198 -29.38 -24.90 15.93
CA SER A 198 -30.40 -24.72 16.98
C SER A 198 -30.29 -23.33 17.63
N ASN A 199 -31.34 -22.83 18.24
CA ASN A 199 -31.30 -21.53 18.94
C ASN A 199 -30.25 -21.49 20.04
N TYR A 200 -30.10 -22.57 20.80
CA TYR A 200 -29.06 -22.71 21.81
C TYR A 200 -27.64 -22.63 21.23
N THR A 201 -27.44 -23.27 20.09
CA THR A 201 -26.16 -23.23 19.38
C THR A 201 -25.85 -21.81 18.89
N ILE A 202 -26.84 -21.08 18.38
CA ILE A 202 -26.71 -19.69 17.97
C ILE A 202 -26.30 -18.80 19.17
N ASP A 203 -27.04 -18.89 20.29
CA ASP A 203 -26.74 -18.05 21.48
C ASP A 203 -25.34 -18.37 22.07
N LYS A 204 -24.95 -19.67 22.09
CA LYS A 204 -23.60 -20.09 22.52
C LYS A 204 -22.51 -19.46 21.64
N TYR A 205 -22.61 -19.55 20.32
CA TYR A 205 -21.57 -19.06 19.43
C TYR A 205 -21.63 -17.55 19.23
N ASP A 206 -22.80 -16.92 19.37
CA ASP A 206 -22.90 -15.47 19.40
C ASP A 206 -22.08 -14.87 20.57
N TYR A 207 -22.21 -15.45 21.75
CA TYR A 207 -21.41 -15.05 22.90
C TYR A 207 -19.91 -15.33 22.70
N LEU A 208 -19.57 -16.50 22.15
CA LEU A 208 -18.19 -16.87 21.86
C LEU A 208 -17.54 -15.91 20.88
N PHE A 209 -18.22 -15.57 19.78
CA PHE A 209 -17.66 -14.77 18.69
C PHE A 209 -17.58 -13.28 19.02
N ARG A 210 -18.63 -12.71 19.63
CA ARG A 210 -18.69 -11.27 19.90
C ARG A 210 -18.14 -10.85 21.26
N CYS A 211 -18.01 -11.78 22.23
CA CYS A 211 -17.50 -11.45 23.56
C CYS A 211 -16.12 -12.05 23.85
N ILE A 212 -15.91 -13.32 23.54
CA ILE A 212 -14.69 -14.02 23.96
C ILE A 212 -13.60 -13.90 22.88
N HIS A 213 -13.94 -14.18 21.64
CA HIS A 213 -12.97 -14.28 20.53
C HIS A 213 -13.14 -13.19 19.46
N PHE A 214 -13.72 -12.06 19.81
CA PHE A 214 -13.92 -10.92 18.90
C PHE A 214 -12.62 -10.50 18.19
N GLU A 215 -11.54 -10.29 18.94
CA GLU A 215 -10.27 -9.86 18.38
C GLU A 215 -9.59 -10.95 17.53
N LEU A 216 -9.74 -12.21 17.90
CA LEU A 216 -9.22 -13.33 17.10
C LEU A 216 -9.92 -13.40 15.74
N ILE A 217 -11.23 -13.25 15.69
CA ILE A 217 -12.00 -13.25 14.44
C ILE A 217 -11.64 -12.03 13.59
N ARG A 218 -11.47 -10.85 14.18
CA ARG A 218 -10.98 -9.67 13.45
C ARG A 218 -9.59 -9.89 12.87
N GLY A 219 -8.71 -10.56 13.62
CA GLY A 219 -7.39 -10.95 13.11
C GLY A 219 -7.48 -11.85 11.88
N LEU A 220 -8.38 -12.85 11.87
CA LEU A 220 -8.62 -13.70 10.72
C LEU A 220 -9.16 -12.93 9.52
N LEU A 221 -10.11 -12.00 9.72
CA LEU A 221 -10.61 -11.12 8.66
C LEU A 221 -9.50 -10.27 8.05
N SER A 222 -8.60 -9.73 8.88
CA SER A 222 -7.44 -8.96 8.42
C SER A 222 -6.52 -9.77 7.49
N GLN A 223 -6.36 -11.07 7.75
CA GLN A 223 -5.59 -11.96 6.88
C GLN A 223 -6.28 -12.20 5.53
N ILE A 224 -7.61 -12.24 5.52
CA ILE A 224 -8.39 -12.33 4.27
C ILE A 224 -8.23 -11.06 3.44
N TYR A 225 -8.25 -9.88 4.07
CA TYR A 225 -8.04 -8.60 3.36
C TYR A 225 -6.63 -8.50 2.78
N MET A 226 -5.62 -9.04 3.47
CA MET A 226 -4.27 -9.13 2.92
C MET A 226 -4.22 -10.05 1.69
N LEU A 227 -4.93 -11.16 1.71
CA LEU A 227 -5.05 -12.06 0.56
C LEU A 227 -5.73 -11.36 -0.63
N ASP A 228 -6.81 -10.60 -0.38
CA ASP A 228 -7.51 -9.78 -1.38
C ASP A 228 -6.56 -8.76 -2.04
N VAL A 229 -5.76 -8.06 -1.23
CA VAL A 229 -4.74 -7.13 -1.72
C VAL A 229 -3.72 -7.83 -2.62
N CYS A 230 -3.20 -9.00 -2.21
CA CYS A 230 -2.25 -9.76 -3.02
C CYS A 230 -2.87 -10.21 -4.35
N ARG A 231 -4.10 -10.70 -4.35
CA ARG A 231 -4.85 -11.11 -5.56
C ARG A 231 -5.07 -9.94 -6.52
N THR A 232 -5.52 -8.82 -5.98
CA THR A 232 -5.73 -7.59 -6.76
C THR A 232 -4.42 -7.12 -7.41
N ALA A 233 -3.33 -7.07 -6.65
CA ALA A 233 -2.02 -6.69 -7.18
C ALA A 233 -1.55 -7.67 -8.27
N GLN A 234 -1.74 -8.97 -8.09
CA GLN A 234 -1.44 -9.98 -9.11
C GLN A 234 -2.25 -9.78 -10.39
N HIS A 235 -3.56 -9.53 -10.28
CA HIS A 235 -4.42 -9.26 -11.44
C HIS A 235 -3.96 -8.01 -12.20
N VAL A 236 -3.57 -6.95 -11.49
CA VAL A 236 -3.01 -5.74 -12.13
C VAL A 236 -1.72 -6.07 -12.87
N ALA A 237 -0.82 -6.83 -12.26
CA ALA A 237 0.43 -7.23 -12.89
C ALA A 237 0.20 -8.02 -14.19
N ILE A 238 -0.68 -9.00 -14.16
CA ILE A 238 -1.01 -9.84 -15.33
C ILE A 238 -1.67 -9.01 -16.42
N ASN A 239 -2.70 -8.22 -16.07
CA ASN A 239 -3.51 -7.49 -17.06
C ASN A 239 -2.76 -6.34 -17.71
N ARG A 240 -1.79 -5.73 -17.00
CA ARG A 240 -1.01 -4.59 -17.49
C ARG A 240 0.42 -4.95 -17.90
N GLY A 241 0.84 -6.20 -17.70
CA GLY A 241 2.20 -6.64 -17.98
C GLY A 241 3.25 -5.98 -17.07
N PHE A 242 2.89 -5.72 -15.81
CA PHE A 242 3.79 -5.12 -14.82
C PHE A 242 4.72 -6.17 -14.21
N CYS A 243 5.93 -5.77 -13.84
CA CYS A 243 6.87 -6.61 -13.11
C CYS A 243 6.41 -6.80 -11.66
N CYS A 244 6.12 -8.04 -11.26
CA CYS A 244 5.71 -8.38 -9.90
C CYS A 244 6.85 -8.28 -8.87
N CYS A 245 8.06 -8.63 -9.27
CA CYS A 245 9.21 -8.77 -8.38
C CYS A 245 10.37 -7.92 -8.88
N PRO A 246 10.32 -6.57 -8.74
CA PRO A 246 11.51 -5.77 -8.90
C PRO A 246 12.60 -6.24 -7.93
N GLU A 247 13.84 -6.31 -8.39
CA GLU A 247 14.97 -6.73 -7.57
C GLU A 247 15.36 -5.59 -6.61
N MET A 248 15.09 -5.81 -5.32
CA MET A 248 15.47 -4.85 -4.28
C MET A 248 16.91 -5.11 -3.83
N THR A 249 17.75 -4.08 -3.80
CA THR A 249 19.18 -4.18 -3.51
C THR A 249 19.62 -3.20 -2.41
N ASP A 250 20.74 -3.54 -1.77
CA ASP A 250 21.44 -2.62 -0.84
C ASP A 250 22.48 -1.73 -1.53
N THR A 251 22.74 -1.98 -2.83
CA THR A 251 23.60 -1.10 -3.66
C THR A 251 22.78 0.10 -4.15
N MET A 252 23.48 1.12 -4.69
CA MET A 252 22.79 2.29 -5.28
C MET A 252 22.46 2.12 -6.77
N ASP A 253 22.48 0.88 -7.27
CA ASP A 253 22.17 0.57 -8.66
C ASP A 253 20.66 0.68 -8.89
N LEU A 254 20.22 1.67 -9.66
CA LEU A 254 18.83 1.83 -10.08
C LEU A 254 18.76 1.71 -11.61
N SER A 255 18.02 0.69 -12.07
CA SER A 255 17.77 0.47 -13.50
C SER A 255 16.37 -0.06 -13.74
N ILE A 256 15.75 0.42 -14.80
CA ILE A 256 14.38 0.07 -15.15
C ILE A 256 14.33 -0.20 -16.66
N THR A 257 13.88 -1.40 -17.03
CA THR A 257 13.75 -1.79 -18.43
C THR A 257 12.28 -1.84 -18.82
N GLY A 258 11.94 -1.21 -19.91
CA GLY A 258 10.59 -1.23 -20.46
C GLY A 258 9.57 -0.49 -19.60
N PHE A 259 9.97 0.59 -18.94
CA PHE A 259 9.02 1.34 -18.11
C PHE A 259 8.09 2.23 -18.94
N VAL A 260 6.90 2.44 -18.39
CA VAL A 260 5.89 3.33 -18.94
C VAL A 260 5.24 4.13 -17.80
N HIS A 261 4.74 5.32 -18.11
CA HIS A 261 3.88 6.00 -17.16
C HIS A 261 2.53 5.28 -17.09
N PRO A 262 2.04 4.82 -15.89
CA PRO A 262 0.93 3.87 -15.80
C PRO A 262 -0.41 4.36 -16.32
N PHE A 263 -0.58 5.67 -16.50
CA PHE A 263 -1.82 6.28 -16.99
C PHE A 263 -1.75 6.82 -18.42
N THR A 264 -0.60 6.71 -19.12
CA THR A 264 -0.53 7.09 -20.53
C THR A 264 -1.09 5.99 -21.42
N LYS A 265 -2.06 6.34 -22.29
CA LYS A 265 -2.72 5.38 -23.19
C LYS A 265 -1.81 4.85 -24.29
N GLU A 266 -0.84 5.63 -24.75
CA GLU A 266 0.08 5.33 -25.86
C GLU A 266 1.54 5.59 -25.47
N GLY A 267 1.89 5.33 -24.19
CA GLY A 267 3.24 5.53 -23.69
C GLY A 267 4.25 4.62 -24.40
N ARG A 268 5.30 5.21 -24.97
CA ARG A 268 6.44 4.42 -25.45
C ARG A 268 7.15 3.82 -24.24
N SER A 269 7.47 2.53 -24.36
CA SER A 269 8.30 1.84 -23.38
C SER A 269 9.74 2.33 -23.49
N ASN A 270 10.32 2.75 -22.38
CA ASN A 270 11.69 3.25 -22.30
C ASN A 270 12.52 2.39 -21.35
N ASP A 271 13.81 2.35 -21.59
CA ASP A 271 14.80 1.77 -20.70
C ASP A 271 15.58 2.93 -20.06
N TRP A 272 15.87 2.82 -18.78
CA TRP A 272 16.65 3.83 -18.07
C TRP A 272 17.51 3.19 -16.99
N LYS A 273 18.72 3.73 -16.80
CA LYS A 273 19.65 3.30 -15.77
C LYS A 273 20.30 4.52 -15.14
N MET A 274 20.35 4.53 -13.80
CA MET A 274 21.15 5.52 -13.09
C MET A 274 22.62 5.36 -13.51
N PRO A 275 23.24 6.42 -14.02
CA PRO A 275 24.61 6.32 -14.51
C PRO A 275 25.64 6.29 -13.38
N ASN A 276 26.93 6.17 -13.76
CA ASN A 276 28.06 6.20 -12.85
C ASN A 276 28.21 7.58 -12.22
N GLY A 277 27.50 7.85 -11.18
CA GLY A 277 27.44 9.12 -10.49
C GLY A 277 26.17 9.16 -9.65
N ASN A 278 25.98 10.24 -8.89
CA ASN A 278 24.79 10.39 -8.07
C ASN A 278 23.75 11.37 -8.65
N ILE A 279 24.04 11.99 -9.78
CA ILE A 279 23.16 12.98 -10.44
C ILE A 279 22.92 12.58 -11.90
N CYS A 280 21.65 12.45 -12.27
CA CYS A 280 21.19 12.29 -13.64
C CYS A 280 20.47 13.56 -14.08
N ILE A 281 20.90 14.18 -15.19
CA ILE A 281 20.32 15.39 -15.73
C ILE A 281 19.57 15.06 -17.04
N LEU A 282 18.25 15.17 -17.03
CA LEU A 282 17.42 15.00 -18.21
C LEU A 282 17.28 16.34 -18.93
N THR A 283 17.66 16.35 -20.23
CA THR A 283 17.56 17.54 -21.06
C THR A 283 16.59 17.33 -22.21
N GLY A 284 16.04 18.39 -22.73
CA GLY A 284 15.15 18.33 -23.89
C GLY A 284 14.23 19.53 -23.96
N SER A 285 13.58 19.69 -25.11
CA SER A 285 12.60 20.75 -25.31
C SER A 285 11.41 20.64 -24.38
N ASN A 286 10.68 21.73 -24.19
CA ASN A 286 9.40 21.67 -23.50
C ASN A 286 8.45 20.71 -24.23
N MET A 287 7.62 19.97 -23.49
CA MET A 287 6.74 18.90 -23.99
C MET A 287 7.43 17.63 -24.52
N ALA A 288 8.76 17.50 -24.36
CA ALA A 288 9.47 16.26 -24.74
C ALA A 288 9.19 15.06 -23.79
N GLY A 289 8.43 15.25 -22.72
CA GLY A 289 8.09 14.19 -21.78
C GLY A 289 9.02 14.06 -20.57
N LYS A 290 9.92 15.02 -20.31
CA LYS A 290 10.87 15.02 -19.19
C LYS A 290 10.17 14.78 -17.85
N SER A 291 9.20 15.64 -17.49
CA SER A 291 8.43 15.53 -16.24
C SER A 291 7.67 14.20 -16.15
N THR A 292 7.11 13.73 -17.26
CA THR A 292 6.41 12.42 -17.33
C THR A 292 7.38 11.27 -17.09
N THR A 293 8.60 11.34 -17.62
CA THR A 293 9.67 10.36 -17.38
C THR A 293 10.10 10.34 -15.93
N LEU A 294 10.35 11.51 -15.33
CA LEU A 294 10.68 11.63 -13.89
C LEU A 294 9.58 11.05 -13.02
N LYS A 295 8.31 11.40 -13.28
CA LYS A 295 7.16 10.83 -12.57
C LYS A 295 7.09 9.31 -12.73
N ALA A 296 7.25 8.79 -13.95
CA ALA A 296 7.19 7.35 -14.23
C ALA A 296 8.26 6.56 -13.48
N ILE A 297 9.51 7.02 -13.47
CA ILE A 297 10.61 6.44 -12.70
C ILE A 297 10.28 6.48 -11.20
N THR A 298 9.84 7.63 -10.70
CA THR A 298 9.54 7.79 -9.27
C THR A 298 8.36 6.92 -8.82
N ILE A 299 7.30 6.81 -9.64
CA ILE A 299 6.16 5.91 -9.39
C ILE A 299 6.63 4.45 -9.35
N ALA A 300 7.51 4.03 -10.28
CA ALA A 300 8.05 2.68 -10.27
C ALA A 300 8.84 2.39 -8.98
N VAL A 301 9.71 3.32 -8.54
CA VAL A 301 10.45 3.20 -7.26
C VAL A 301 9.47 3.18 -6.08
N TRP A 302 8.47 4.06 -6.07
CA TRP A 302 7.45 4.11 -5.02
C TRP A 302 6.71 2.77 -4.87
N LEU A 303 6.19 2.22 -5.98
CA LEU A 303 5.49 0.95 -5.99
C LEU A 303 6.40 -0.23 -5.59
N ALA A 304 7.67 -0.22 -6.00
CA ALA A 304 8.66 -1.20 -5.56
C ALA A 304 8.80 -1.20 -4.03
N HIS A 305 8.88 -0.03 -3.41
CA HIS A 305 8.90 0.14 -1.95
C HIS A 305 7.58 -0.25 -1.26
N CYS A 306 6.44 -0.19 -1.96
CA CYS A 306 5.17 -0.74 -1.44
C CYS A 306 5.16 -2.29 -1.48
N GLY A 307 6.10 -2.93 -2.19
CA GLY A 307 6.08 -4.35 -2.49
C GLY A 307 5.01 -4.70 -3.53
N LEU A 308 4.59 -3.73 -4.34
CA LEU A 308 3.57 -3.87 -5.38
C LEU A 308 4.20 -3.98 -6.78
N PRO A 309 3.46 -4.50 -7.77
CA PRO A 309 3.92 -4.56 -9.15
C PRO A 309 4.23 -3.18 -9.72
N VAL A 310 5.34 -3.08 -10.48
CA VAL A 310 5.83 -1.84 -11.07
C VAL A 310 5.54 -1.77 -12.57
N PRO A 311 5.25 -0.59 -13.13
CA PRO A 311 4.94 -0.40 -14.55
C PRO A 311 6.19 -0.50 -15.44
N ALA A 312 6.85 -1.64 -15.43
CA ALA A 312 8.07 -1.96 -16.16
C ALA A 312 8.15 -3.45 -16.50
N ARG A 313 9.03 -3.84 -17.41
CA ARG A 313 9.33 -5.26 -17.69
C ARG A 313 10.25 -5.85 -16.62
N SER A 314 11.26 -5.10 -16.20
CA SER A 314 12.14 -5.48 -15.10
C SER A 314 12.71 -4.23 -14.42
N MET A 315 13.12 -4.37 -13.16
CA MET A 315 13.68 -3.28 -12.38
C MET A 315 14.66 -3.80 -11.34
N ILE A 316 15.78 -3.12 -11.20
CA ILE A 316 16.69 -3.21 -10.05
C ILE A 316 16.53 -1.89 -9.29
N CYS A 317 16.23 -1.98 -8.01
CA CYS A 317 15.90 -0.81 -7.19
C CYS A 317 16.66 -0.84 -5.86
N PRO A 318 17.43 0.22 -5.56
CA PRO A 318 17.98 0.42 -4.22
C PRO A 318 16.86 0.51 -3.18
N VAL A 319 17.13 0.02 -1.98
CA VAL A 319 16.26 0.35 -0.84
C VAL A 319 16.64 1.74 -0.36
N PHE A 320 15.78 2.70 -0.64
CA PHE A 320 15.91 4.08 -0.17
C PHE A 320 15.31 4.24 1.23
N ASP A 321 15.88 5.15 2.02
CA ASP A 321 15.31 5.59 3.30
C ASP A 321 14.28 6.70 3.11
N GLY A 322 14.35 7.43 1.98
CA GLY A 322 13.43 8.51 1.67
C GLY A 322 13.31 8.82 0.18
N ILE A 323 12.12 9.31 -0.22
CA ILE A 323 11.83 9.82 -1.56
C ILE A 323 11.25 11.23 -1.43
N TYR A 324 11.83 12.17 -2.17
CA TYR A 324 11.42 13.58 -2.16
C TYR A 324 11.37 14.14 -3.57
N THR A 325 10.29 14.85 -3.90
CA THR A 325 10.10 15.45 -5.22
C THR A 325 9.86 16.95 -5.14
N SER A 326 10.21 17.65 -6.20
CA SER A 326 9.85 19.02 -6.49
C SER A 326 9.45 19.09 -7.96
N ILE A 327 8.21 18.70 -8.29
CA ILE A 327 7.71 18.62 -9.68
C ILE A 327 6.66 19.71 -9.90
N ASN A 328 5.61 19.74 -9.09
CA ASN A 328 4.51 20.68 -9.20
C ASN A 328 4.40 21.51 -7.90
N LEU A 329 5.15 22.59 -7.80
CA LEU A 329 4.97 23.48 -6.65
C LEU A 329 3.70 24.33 -6.86
N PRO A 330 2.72 24.25 -5.96
CA PRO A 330 1.52 25.08 -6.08
C PRO A 330 1.85 26.55 -5.90
N ASP A 331 1.22 27.39 -6.72
CA ASP A 331 1.28 28.83 -6.52
C ASP A 331 0.66 29.19 -5.18
N SER A 332 1.48 29.55 -4.20
CA SER A 332 0.99 29.95 -2.86
C SER A 332 0.60 31.42 -2.86
N LEU A 333 -0.40 31.80 -3.65
CA LEU A 333 -1.02 33.12 -3.62
C LEU A 333 -1.53 33.50 -2.20
N ARG A 334 -1.82 32.48 -1.37
CA ARG A 334 -2.31 32.71 0.02
C ARG A 334 -1.24 33.18 0.99
N ASP A 335 0.04 32.85 0.76
CA ASP A 335 1.14 33.18 1.68
C ASP A 335 1.93 34.43 1.24
N GLY A 336 1.54 35.09 0.14
CA GLY A 336 2.19 36.30 -0.37
C GLY A 336 3.67 36.07 -0.79
N ARG A 337 4.10 34.82 -0.96
CA ARG A 337 5.46 34.48 -1.37
C ARG A 337 5.53 34.38 -2.90
N SER A 338 6.60 34.89 -3.48
CA SER A 338 6.85 34.66 -4.91
C SER A 338 7.10 33.17 -5.17
N HIS A 339 6.74 32.67 -6.34
CA HIS A 339 6.99 31.31 -6.79
C HIS A 339 8.47 30.93 -6.58
N PHE A 340 9.38 31.81 -6.93
CA PHE A 340 10.82 31.63 -6.73
C PHE A 340 11.22 31.39 -5.26
N MET A 341 10.60 32.10 -4.30
CA MET A 341 10.87 31.87 -2.87
C MET A 341 10.37 30.50 -2.41
N ALA A 342 9.24 30.02 -2.92
CA ALA A 342 8.73 28.70 -2.62
C ALA A 342 9.67 27.60 -3.14
N GLU A 343 10.21 27.77 -4.35
CA GLU A 343 11.22 26.87 -4.93
C GLU A 343 12.49 26.82 -4.08
N ILE A 344 13.03 27.96 -3.66
CA ILE A 344 14.22 28.04 -2.78
C ILE A 344 13.98 27.29 -1.46
N LEU A 345 12.84 27.52 -0.83
CA LEU A 345 12.50 26.86 0.43
C LEU A 345 12.38 25.35 0.24
N ARG A 346 11.76 24.90 -0.85
CA ARG A 346 11.65 23.48 -1.20
C ARG A 346 13.01 22.84 -1.40
N ILE A 347 13.89 23.46 -2.17
CA ILE A 347 15.27 22.98 -2.38
C ILE A 347 16.03 22.92 -1.06
N LYS A 348 15.86 23.92 -0.19
CA LYS A 348 16.48 23.92 1.14
C LYS A 348 16.00 22.72 2.00
N GLU A 349 14.70 22.42 2.01
CA GLU A 349 14.13 21.27 2.72
C GLU A 349 14.72 19.95 2.21
N VAL A 350 14.77 19.79 0.89
CA VAL A 350 15.32 18.61 0.23
C VAL A 350 16.83 18.45 0.53
N LEU A 351 17.60 19.52 0.50
CA LEU A 351 19.02 19.53 0.89
C LEU A 351 19.22 19.14 2.36
N GLN A 352 18.33 19.55 3.26
CA GLN A 352 18.37 19.12 4.65
C GLN A 352 18.15 17.61 4.79
N LYS A 353 17.25 17.03 3.98
CA LYS A 353 17.05 15.57 3.91
C LYS A 353 18.29 14.84 3.38
N ALA A 354 18.89 15.34 2.29
CA ALA A 354 20.15 14.79 1.76
C ALA A 354 21.28 14.85 2.79
N LYS A 355 21.38 15.92 3.58
CA LYS A 355 22.41 16.09 4.62
C LYS A 355 22.26 15.09 5.78
N SER A 356 21.11 14.44 5.95
CA SER A 356 20.85 13.52 7.08
C SER A 356 21.69 12.23 7.05
N GLY A 357 22.41 11.94 5.96
CA GLY A 357 23.18 10.70 5.75
C GLY A 357 22.32 9.51 5.34
N LYS A 358 21.00 9.70 5.16
CA LYS A 358 20.08 8.67 4.68
C LYS A 358 20.14 8.54 3.16
N ARG A 359 19.93 7.32 2.65
CA ARG A 359 19.85 7.06 1.21
C ARG A 359 18.54 7.61 0.68
N CYS A 360 18.58 8.67 -0.10
CA CYS A 360 17.38 9.32 -0.63
C CYS A 360 17.37 9.34 -2.15
N LEU A 361 16.19 9.14 -2.73
CA LEU A 361 15.91 9.46 -4.12
C LEU A 361 15.26 10.85 -4.16
N ILE A 362 15.87 11.77 -4.90
CA ILE A 362 15.47 13.17 -4.96
C ILE A 362 15.25 13.59 -6.40
N ILE A 363 14.05 14.11 -6.70
CA ILE A 363 13.62 14.51 -8.02
C ILE A 363 13.38 16.03 -8.04
N LEU A 364 14.07 16.74 -8.96
CA LEU A 364 13.97 18.18 -9.14
C LEU A 364 13.60 18.47 -10.60
N ASP A 365 12.36 18.90 -10.83
CA ASP A 365 11.85 19.19 -12.17
C ASP A 365 11.93 20.70 -12.45
N GLU A 366 12.82 21.08 -13.39
CA GLU A 366 13.01 22.47 -13.85
C GLU A 366 13.18 23.49 -12.71
N MET A 367 14.29 23.41 -11.97
CA MET A 367 14.60 24.31 -10.87
C MET A 367 14.59 25.78 -11.30
N PHE A 368 14.07 26.65 -10.44
CA PHE A 368 14.11 28.11 -10.57
C PHE A 368 13.36 28.66 -11.77
N ARG A 369 12.16 28.15 -12.06
CA ARG A 369 11.27 28.68 -13.12
C ARG A 369 10.81 30.11 -12.88
N GLY A 370 10.80 30.56 -11.64
CA GLY A 370 10.28 31.86 -11.22
C GLY A 370 11.21 33.06 -11.38
N THR A 371 12.38 32.89 -12.07
CA THR A 371 13.36 33.98 -12.29
C THR A 371 13.84 34.06 -13.72
N ASN A 372 14.74 35.01 -14.03
CA ASN A 372 15.35 35.10 -15.36
C ASN A 372 16.33 33.94 -15.63
N ALA A 373 16.63 33.68 -16.92
CA ALA A 373 17.44 32.53 -17.34
C ALA A 373 18.85 32.52 -16.75
N GLN A 374 19.49 33.70 -16.59
CA GLN A 374 20.84 33.80 -16.04
C GLN A 374 20.89 33.44 -14.55
N ASP A 375 19.97 34.02 -13.76
CA ASP A 375 19.87 33.71 -12.32
C ASP A 375 19.49 32.26 -12.10
N ALA A 376 18.56 31.71 -12.90
CA ALA A 376 18.18 30.30 -12.84
C ALA A 376 19.37 29.38 -13.13
N PHE A 377 20.19 29.69 -14.12
CA PHE A 377 21.41 28.97 -14.45
C PHE A 377 22.40 28.99 -13.27
N GLU A 378 22.75 30.19 -12.78
CA GLU A 378 23.73 30.32 -11.66
C GLU A 378 23.26 29.62 -10.38
N ALA A 379 22.00 29.76 -10.04
CA ALA A 379 21.40 29.07 -8.88
C ALA A 379 21.41 27.55 -9.06
N SER A 380 21.06 27.05 -10.26
CA SER A 380 21.07 25.62 -10.56
C SER A 380 22.47 25.02 -10.47
N VAL A 381 23.49 25.72 -10.99
CA VAL A 381 24.90 25.32 -10.86
C VAL A 381 25.31 25.25 -9.41
N ALA A 382 24.99 26.28 -8.59
CA ALA A 382 25.34 26.30 -7.17
C ALA A 382 24.68 25.14 -6.41
N VAL A 383 23.41 24.84 -6.68
CA VAL A 383 22.70 23.70 -6.08
C VAL A 383 23.36 22.39 -6.51
N ASN A 384 23.65 22.17 -7.79
CA ASN A 384 24.26 20.94 -8.28
C ASN A 384 25.63 20.66 -7.61
N GLU A 385 26.45 21.70 -7.44
CA GLU A 385 27.73 21.59 -6.75
C GLU A 385 27.59 21.17 -5.26
N LEU A 386 26.45 21.48 -4.63
CA LEU A 386 26.13 20.97 -3.30
C LEU A 386 25.66 19.52 -3.35
N LEU A 387 24.80 19.14 -4.33
CA LEU A 387 24.25 17.80 -4.46
C LEU A 387 25.31 16.74 -4.72
N LYS A 388 26.37 17.05 -5.48
CA LYS A 388 27.52 16.15 -5.73
C LYS A 388 28.17 15.63 -4.45
N LYS A 389 28.06 16.37 -3.34
CA LYS A 389 28.67 15.99 -2.04
C LYS A 389 27.91 14.85 -1.34
N TYR A 390 26.68 14.56 -1.75
CA TYR A 390 25.81 13.56 -1.09
C TYR A 390 25.76 12.27 -1.90
N LEU A 391 26.87 11.54 -1.97
CA LEU A 391 27.05 10.31 -2.76
C LEU A 391 26.11 9.17 -2.35
N HIS A 392 25.51 9.25 -1.17
CA HIS A 392 24.51 8.30 -0.66
C HIS A 392 23.09 8.58 -1.14
N CYS A 393 22.89 9.67 -1.90
CA CYS A 393 21.62 10.03 -2.52
C CYS A 393 21.69 9.91 -4.03
N SER A 394 20.55 9.63 -4.68
CA SER A 394 20.36 9.68 -6.13
C SER A 394 19.53 10.90 -6.49
N PHE A 395 20.01 11.71 -7.42
CA PHE A 395 19.33 12.92 -7.87
C PHE A 395 18.93 12.79 -9.34
N LEU A 396 17.67 13.02 -9.66
CA LEU A 396 17.15 13.14 -11.00
C LEU A 396 16.71 14.58 -11.22
N ILE A 397 17.32 15.26 -12.17
CA ILE A 397 17.08 16.68 -12.41
C ILE A 397 16.66 16.85 -13.85
N SER A 398 15.52 17.48 -14.11
CA SER A 398 15.20 17.92 -15.48
C SER A 398 15.54 19.39 -15.67
N THR A 399 15.90 19.75 -16.88
CA THR A 399 16.13 21.15 -17.26
C THR A 399 15.84 21.39 -18.74
N HIS A 400 15.44 22.60 -19.05
CA HIS A 400 15.40 23.12 -20.41
C HIS A 400 16.55 24.11 -20.67
N ILE A 401 17.40 24.39 -19.67
CA ILE A 401 18.57 25.30 -19.77
C ILE A 401 19.74 24.49 -20.32
N LEU A 402 20.00 24.63 -21.63
CA LEU A 402 21.06 23.87 -22.31
C LEU A 402 22.46 24.21 -21.79
N GLU A 403 22.69 25.46 -21.37
CA GLU A 403 23.95 25.93 -20.79
C GLU A 403 24.27 25.19 -19.49
N TYR A 404 23.26 24.90 -18.68
CA TYR A 404 23.42 24.11 -17.46
C TYR A 404 23.87 22.68 -17.77
N ALA A 405 23.24 22.03 -18.74
CA ALA A 405 23.63 20.69 -19.16
C ALA A 405 25.07 20.67 -19.69
N LYS A 406 25.43 21.60 -20.61
CA LYS A 406 26.78 21.71 -21.13
C LYS A 406 27.84 21.99 -20.05
N HIS A 407 27.50 22.75 -19.02
CA HIS A 407 28.40 23.05 -17.90
C HIS A 407 28.89 21.78 -17.20
N PHE A 408 28.01 20.78 -17.04
CA PHE A 408 28.31 19.52 -16.35
C PHE A 408 28.62 18.35 -17.30
N GLU A 409 28.67 18.53 -18.62
CA GLU A 409 28.85 17.46 -19.62
C GLU A 409 30.12 16.62 -19.41
N LYS A 410 31.17 17.20 -18.81
CA LYS A 410 32.44 16.53 -18.52
C LYS A 410 32.58 16.10 -17.05
N ASP A 411 31.56 16.32 -16.23
CA ASP A 411 31.62 16.00 -14.80
C ASP A 411 31.25 14.53 -14.57
N SER A 412 32.16 13.76 -13.97
CA SER A 412 31.95 12.34 -13.72
C SER A 412 30.83 12.02 -12.71
N ALA A 413 30.41 13.00 -11.91
CA ALA A 413 29.30 12.88 -10.96
C ALA A 413 27.94 13.10 -11.65
N CYS A 414 27.93 13.69 -12.84
CA CYS A 414 26.74 14.01 -13.61
C CYS A 414 26.70 13.20 -14.91
N SER A 415 25.54 12.84 -15.32
CA SER A 415 25.30 12.22 -16.64
C SER A 415 24.05 12.76 -17.25
N PHE A 416 23.88 12.52 -18.53
CA PHE A 416 22.86 13.12 -19.35
C PHE A 416 22.06 12.02 -20.04
N ASP A 417 20.75 12.24 -20.11
CA ASP A 417 19.82 11.38 -20.83
C ASP A 417 18.82 12.22 -21.65
#